data_7d1159705b767fd2b71bdf9092120368
#
_entry.id   7d1159705b767fd2b71bdf9092120368
#
_cell.length_a   1.000
_cell.length_b   1.000
_cell.length_c   1.000
_cell.angle_alpha   90.00
_cell.angle_beta   90.00
_cell.angle_gamma   90.00
#
_symmetry.space_group_name_H-M   'P 1'
#
loop_
_entity.id
_entity.type
_entity.pdbx_description
1 polymer ?
#
loop_
_entity_poly.entity_id
_entity_poly.type
_entity_poly.pdbx_seq_one_letter_code
_entity_poly.pdbx_strand_id
1 'polypeptide(L)'
;EQWLHYIVDEAVPKLRYLSKERNGWDDLPGVIAFGCSLGATHAVNLYLRRPDIFCGCLALSGIYTAHYGFGDYMDELVYMNSPVDYMRNFPEDHPYMELYRNQKAVICCGQGAWEQPDTTWMLKRIFEAKNIPVWVDLWGHDVKHDWDWWYKQTAYYMPYILG
;
A
#
# COMPACT_ATOMS: atom_id res chain seq x y z
N GLU A 1 -13.14 -7.57 -3.55
CA GLU A 1 -12.96 -8.77 -2.71
C GLU A 1 -12.34 -9.95 -3.48
N GLN A 2 -12.83 -10.34 -4.64
CA GLN A 2 -12.28 -11.46 -5.42
C GLN A 2 -10.78 -11.31 -5.69
N TRP A 3 -10.30 -10.08 -5.99
CA TRP A 3 -8.89 -9.80 -6.18
C TRP A 3 -8.07 -10.06 -4.91
N LEU A 4 -8.56 -9.64 -3.75
CA LEU A 4 -7.89 -9.89 -2.47
C LEU A 4 -7.78 -11.39 -2.20
N HIS A 5 -8.88 -12.13 -2.37
CA HIS A 5 -8.90 -13.58 -2.19
C HIS A 5 -7.93 -14.28 -3.14
N TYR A 6 -7.93 -13.91 -4.42
CA TYR A 6 -6.99 -14.48 -5.39
C TYR A 6 -5.52 -14.28 -4.95
N ILE A 7 -5.17 -13.06 -4.54
CA ILE A 7 -3.79 -12.77 -4.11
C ILE A 7 -3.43 -13.54 -2.83
N VAL A 8 -4.31 -13.54 -1.84
CA VAL A 8 -4.05 -14.13 -0.51
C VAL A 8 -4.10 -15.66 -0.55
N ASP A 9 -5.09 -16.22 -1.22
CA ASP A 9 -5.40 -17.65 -1.12
C ASP A 9 -4.72 -18.48 -2.23
N GLU A 10 -4.31 -17.84 -3.33
CA GLU A 10 -3.70 -18.53 -4.48
C GLU A 10 -2.30 -18.00 -4.81
N ALA A 11 -2.14 -16.70 -5.07
CA ALA A 11 -0.88 -16.16 -5.56
C ALA A 11 0.22 -16.20 -4.51
N VAL A 12 -0.03 -15.76 -3.28
CA VAL A 12 0.96 -15.76 -2.19
C VAL A 12 1.41 -17.17 -1.82
N PRO A 13 0.52 -18.16 -1.61
CA PRO A 13 0.93 -19.54 -1.38
C PRO A 13 1.78 -20.11 -2.53
N LYS A 14 1.41 -19.81 -3.78
CA LYS A 14 2.18 -20.25 -4.95
C LYS A 14 3.56 -19.61 -5.02
N LEU A 15 3.67 -18.31 -4.73
CA LEU A 15 4.95 -17.61 -4.66
C LEU A 15 5.86 -18.20 -3.57
N ARG A 16 5.30 -18.46 -2.38
CA ARG A 16 6.03 -19.09 -1.28
C ARG A 16 6.52 -20.48 -1.66
N TYR A 17 5.68 -21.31 -2.25
CA TYR A 17 6.06 -22.62 -2.75
C TYR A 17 7.21 -22.55 -3.77
N LEU A 18 7.10 -21.67 -4.79
CA LEU A 18 8.14 -21.50 -5.80
C LEU A 18 9.45 -20.96 -5.23
N SER A 19 9.37 -20.06 -4.24
CA SER A 19 10.55 -19.53 -3.57
C SER A 19 11.27 -20.61 -2.76
N LYS A 20 10.52 -21.45 -2.04
CA LYS A 20 11.08 -22.62 -1.33
C LYS A 20 11.76 -23.58 -2.28
N GLU A 21 11.11 -23.96 -3.37
CA GLU A 21 11.66 -24.87 -4.38
C GLU A 21 12.96 -24.34 -5.01
N ARG A 22 13.06 -23.03 -5.25
CA ARG A 22 14.23 -22.42 -5.89
C ARG A 22 15.39 -22.16 -4.94
N ASN A 23 15.09 -21.74 -3.71
CA ASN A 23 16.09 -21.21 -2.77
C ASN A 23 16.33 -22.14 -1.58
N GLY A 24 15.51 -23.19 -1.40
CA GLY A 24 15.61 -24.11 -0.26
C GLY A 24 15.25 -23.46 1.08
N TRP A 25 14.55 -22.32 1.09
CA TRP A 25 14.20 -21.60 2.32
C TRP A 25 12.95 -22.20 2.94
N ASP A 26 13.05 -22.61 4.18
CA ASP A 26 11.89 -23.07 4.97
C ASP A 26 11.12 -21.91 5.57
N ASP A 27 11.83 -20.87 6.05
CA ASP A 27 11.26 -19.63 6.54
C ASP A 27 11.33 -18.58 5.43
N LEU A 28 10.20 -18.31 4.80
CA LEU A 28 10.13 -17.27 3.79
C LEU A 28 9.97 -15.91 4.47
N PRO A 29 10.76 -14.90 4.06
CA PRO A 29 10.52 -13.53 4.46
C PRO A 29 9.08 -13.12 4.08
N GLY A 30 8.56 -12.11 4.75
CA GLY A 30 7.22 -11.60 4.44
C GLY A 30 7.11 -11.11 3.01
N VAL A 31 5.89 -11.01 2.51
CA VAL A 31 5.60 -10.49 1.16
C VAL A 31 5.47 -8.98 1.22
N ILE A 32 6.11 -8.28 0.28
CA ILE A 32 5.96 -6.83 0.12
C ILE A 32 4.95 -6.56 -0.99
N ALA A 33 3.95 -5.74 -0.70
CA ALA A 33 3.01 -5.26 -1.70
C ALA A 33 3.60 -4.05 -2.44
N PHE A 34 3.69 -4.12 -3.78
CA PHE A 34 4.21 -3.03 -4.59
C PHE A 34 3.29 -2.71 -5.76
N GLY A 35 3.11 -1.43 -6.04
CA GLY A 35 2.35 -0.99 -7.21
C GLY A 35 2.42 0.50 -7.50
N CYS A 36 2.07 0.83 -8.75
CA CYS A 36 1.97 2.20 -9.25
C CYS A 36 0.54 2.49 -9.70
N SER A 37 0.08 3.73 -9.58
CA SER A 37 -1.27 4.15 -9.99
C SER A 37 -2.37 3.31 -9.32
N LEU A 38 -3.27 2.68 -10.06
CA LEU A 38 -4.26 1.74 -9.52
C LEU A 38 -3.59 0.58 -8.76
N GLY A 39 -2.42 0.12 -9.23
CA GLY A 39 -1.62 -0.88 -8.51
C GLY A 39 -1.16 -0.42 -7.13
N ALA A 40 -0.91 0.88 -6.93
CA ALA A 40 -0.58 1.45 -5.63
C ALA A 40 -1.79 1.40 -4.67
N THR A 41 -2.99 1.70 -5.17
CA THR A 41 -4.23 1.55 -4.40
C THR A 41 -4.42 0.10 -3.94
N HIS A 42 -4.19 -0.86 -4.83
CA HIS A 42 -4.24 -2.28 -4.47
C HIS A 42 -3.15 -2.69 -3.48
N ALA A 43 -1.91 -2.20 -3.66
CA ALA A 43 -0.81 -2.50 -2.74
C ALA A 43 -1.10 -2.01 -1.31
N VAL A 44 -1.63 -0.79 -1.17
CA VAL A 44 -2.04 -0.24 0.12
C VAL A 44 -3.19 -1.06 0.73
N ASN A 45 -4.20 -1.44 -0.06
CA ASN A 45 -5.29 -2.28 0.43
C ASN A 45 -4.80 -3.66 0.90
N LEU A 46 -3.89 -4.31 0.16
CA LEU A 46 -3.30 -5.58 0.56
C LEU A 46 -2.55 -5.45 1.89
N TYR A 47 -1.69 -4.44 2.00
CA TYR A 47 -0.91 -4.18 3.20
C TYR A 47 -1.78 -3.87 4.41
N LEU A 48 -2.76 -2.99 4.28
CA LEU A 48 -3.59 -2.57 5.40
C LEU A 48 -4.63 -3.62 5.82
N ARG A 49 -5.13 -4.42 4.89
CA ARG A 49 -6.13 -5.46 5.18
C ARG A 49 -5.53 -6.79 5.62
N ARG A 50 -4.28 -7.06 5.24
CA ARG A 50 -3.58 -8.31 5.58
C ARG A 50 -2.11 -8.06 5.95
N PRO A 51 -1.83 -7.25 6.99
CA PRO A 51 -0.47 -7.01 7.47
C PRO A 51 0.18 -8.27 8.08
N ASP A 52 -0.61 -9.30 8.35
CA ASP A 52 -0.15 -10.63 8.73
C ASP A 52 0.55 -11.38 7.57
N ILE A 53 0.26 -11.01 6.33
CA ILE A 53 0.86 -11.57 5.11
C ILE A 53 1.85 -10.59 4.49
N PHE A 54 1.44 -9.33 4.36
CA PHE A 54 2.22 -8.27 3.71
C PHE A 54 2.99 -7.49 4.76
N CYS A 55 4.26 -7.81 4.93
CA CYS A 55 5.14 -7.18 5.93
C CYS A 55 5.66 -5.80 5.50
N GLY A 56 5.26 -5.29 4.37
CA GLY A 56 5.65 -3.98 3.86
C GLY A 56 4.87 -3.57 2.61
N CYS A 57 4.98 -2.30 2.29
CA CYS A 57 4.30 -1.71 1.12
C CYS A 57 5.17 -0.65 0.45
N LEU A 58 5.19 -0.66 -0.88
CA LEU A 58 5.67 0.46 -1.70
C LEU A 58 4.58 0.85 -2.70
N ALA A 59 3.97 2.00 -2.48
CA ALA A 59 2.85 2.48 -3.29
C ALA A 59 3.16 3.84 -3.92
N LEU A 60 3.14 3.90 -5.25
CA LEU A 60 3.54 5.07 -6.03
C LEU A 60 2.33 5.64 -6.78
N SER A 61 1.98 6.90 -6.52
CA SER A 61 0.95 7.66 -7.24
C SER A 61 -0.44 7.01 -7.22
N GLY A 62 -0.87 6.50 -6.05
CA GLY A 62 -2.19 5.88 -5.88
C GLY A 62 -3.29 6.88 -5.54
N ILE A 63 -4.53 6.45 -5.70
CA ILE A 63 -5.74 7.13 -5.19
C ILE A 63 -6.31 6.27 -4.07
N TYR A 64 -6.44 6.84 -2.87
CA TYR A 64 -6.73 6.09 -1.65
C TYR A 64 -8.11 6.34 -1.05
N THR A 65 -8.98 7.02 -1.80
CA THR A 65 -10.41 7.15 -1.47
C THR A 65 -11.28 6.76 -2.65
N ALA A 66 -12.36 6.04 -2.37
CA ALA A 66 -13.34 5.63 -3.37
C ALA A 66 -14.18 6.82 -3.88
N HIS A 67 -14.26 7.92 -3.15
CA HIS A 67 -14.99 9.13 -3.56
C HIS A 67 -14.54 9.67 -4.93
N TYR A 68 -13.31 9.41 -5.32
CA TYR A 68 -12.78 9.80 -6.63
C TYR A 68 -13.50 9.17 -7.82
N GLY A 69 -13.94 7.91 -7.67
CA GLY A 69 -14.64 7.17 -8.73
C GLY A 69 -16.14 7.01 -8.52
N PHE A 70 -16.59 7.03 -7.26
CA PHE A 70 -17.96 6.71 -6.88
C PHE A 70 -18.72 7.90 -6.26
N GLY A 71 -18.09 9.08 -6.14
CA GLY A 71 -18.71 10.23 -5.48
C GLY A 71 -19.10 9.89 -4.04
N ASP A 72 -20.32 10.19 -3.67
CA ASP A 72 -20.84 9.91 -2.31
C ASP A 72 -21.41 8.49 -2.15
N TYR A 73 -21.37 7.64 -3.19
CA TYR A 73 -21.81 6.25 -3.06
C TYR A 73 -20.82 5.45 -2.24
N MET A 74 -21.34 4.83 -1.17
CA MET A 74 -20.54 4.05 -0.24
C MET A 74 -21.35 2.85 0.27
N ASP A 75 -21.08 1.66 -0.27
CA ASP A 75 -21.50 0.39 0.33
C ASP A 75 -20.33 -0.29 1.03
N GLU A 76 -20.56 -1.47 1.59
CA GLU A 76 -19.52 -2.22 2.30
C GLU A 76 -18.32 -2.55 1.39
N LEU A 77 -18.56 -2.93 0.13
CA LEU A 77 -17.49 -3.28 -0.81
C LEU A 77 -16.66 -2.05 -1.18
N VAL A 78 -17.30 -0.93 -1.44
CA VAL A 78 -16.62 0.33 -1.73
C VAL A 78 -15.82 0.79 -0.51
N TYR A 79 -16.42 0.76 0.68
CA TYR A 79 -15.75 1.12 1.94
C TYR A 79 -14.50 0.27 2.19
N MET A 80 -14.60 -1.04 2.07
CA MET A 80 -13.46 -1.96 2.27
C MET A 80 -12.34 -1.83 1.23
N ASN A 81 -12.57 -1.08 0.16
CA ASN A 81 -11.55 -0.75 -0.86
C ASN A 81 -11.14 0.73 -0.85
N SER A 82 -11.54 1.48 0.16
CA SER A 82 -11.22 2.90 0.35
C SER A 82 -10.35 3.12 1.59
N PRO A 83 -9.01 3.05 1.46
CA PRO A 83 -8.06 3.13 2.57
C PRO A 83 -8.27 4.34 3.49
N VAL A 84 -8.55 5.50 2.94
CA VAL A 84 -8.82 6.72 3.72
C VAL A 84 -10.04 6.53 4.62
N ASP A 85 -11.10 5.90 4.12
CA ASP A 85 -12.36 5.79 4.84
C ASP A 85 -12.27 4.72 5.95
N TYR A 86 -11.82 3.51 5.66
CA TYR A 86 -11.75 2.48 6.68
C TYR A 86 -10.63 2.72 7.69
N MET A 87 -9.48 3.27 7.30
CA MET A 87 -8.39 3.56 8.24
C MET A 87 -8.71 4.71 9.19
N ARG A 88 -9.52 5.67 8.79
CA ARG A 88 -10.03 6.72 9.70
C ARG A 88 -10.76 6.11 10.88
N ASN A 89 -11.58 5.10 10.64
CA ASN A 89 -12.41 4.42 11.62
C ASN A 89 -11.75 3.17 12.23
N PHE A 90 -10.52 2.83 11.83
CA PHE A 90 -9.85 1.62 12.27
C PHE A 90 -9.54 1.67 13.77
N PRO A 91 -9.92 0.63 14.56
CA PRO A 91 -9.74 0.64 16.03
C PRO A 91 -8.26 0.71 16.42
N GLU A 92 -7.93 1.53 17.41
CA GLU A 92 -6.54 1.69 17.88
C GLU A 92 -6.05 0.50 18.72
N ASP A 93 -6.95 -0.28 19.28
CA ASP A 93 -6.68 -1.49 20.04
C ASP A 93 -6.66 -2.77 19.17
N HIS A 94 -6.84 -2.63 17.84
CA HIS A 94 -6.80 -3.78 16.94
C HIS A 94 -5.39 -4.38 16.87
N PRO A 95 -5.23 -5.72 16.89
CA PRO A 95 -3.92 -6.39 16.84
C PRO A 95 -3.04 -5.98 15.66
N TYR A 96 -3.63 -5.58 14.52
CA TYR A 96 -2.91 -5.11 13.34
C TYR A 96 -2.15 -3.80 13.58
N MET A 97 -2.53 -3.00 14.58
CA MET A 97 -1.82 -1.75 14.89
C MET A 97 -0.36 -2.01 15.29
N GLU A 98 -0.10 -3.10 16.00
CA GLU A 98 1.26 -3.49 16.33
C GLU A 98 2.05 -3.92 15.09
N LEU A 99 1.42 -4.65 14.17
CA LEU A 99 2.05 -5.03 12.90
C LEU A 99 2.43 -3.79 12.08
N TYR A 100 1.51 -2.84 11.90
CA TYR A 100 1.79 -1.60 11.18
C TYR A 100 2.95 -0.80 11.79
N ARG A 101 3.08 -0.78 13.13
CA ARG A 101 4.15 -0.05 13.82
C ARG A 101 5.52 -0.68 13.68
N ASN A 102 5.59 -1.96 13.36
CA ASN A 102 6.83 -2.72 13.22
C ASN A 102 7.21 -3.04 11.76
N GLN A 103 6.42 -2.60 10.82
CA GLN A 103 6.64 -2.87 9.39
C GLN A 103 7.06 -1.61 8.63
N LYS A 104 7.68 -1.81 7.47
CA LYS A 104 8.11 -0.71 6.61
C LYS A 104 7.12 -0.49 5.47
N ALA A 105 6.60 0.71 5.37
CA ALA A 105 5.75 1.09 4.24
C ALA A 105 6.13 2.48 3.73
N VAL A 106 6.08 2.63 2.42
CA VAL A 106 6.29 3.89 1.71
C VAL A 106 5.09 4.15 0.81
N ILE A 107 4.52 5.33 0.93
CA ILE A 107 3.48 5.84 0.03
C ILE A 107 3.99 7.15 -0.57
N CYS A 108 4.27 7.15 -1.86
CA CYS A 108 4.82 8.30 -2.56
C CYS A 108 3.89 8.79 -3.67
N CYS A 109 3.87 10.10 -3.87
CA CYS A 109 3.14 10.73 -4.95
C CYS A 109 3.94 11.91 -5.49
N GLY A 110 3.92 12.14 -6.80
CA GLY A 110 4.36 13.40 -7.40
C GLY A 110 3.33 14.52 -7.21
N GLN A 111 3.68 15.71 -7.64
CA GLN A 111 2.79 16.89 -7.62
C GLN A 111 2.63 17.50 -9.03
N GLY A 112 3.14 16.84 -10.06
CA GLY A 112 3.08 17.28 -11.44
C GLY A 112 1.84 16.80 -12.18
N ALA A 113 1.94 16.79 -13.51
CA ALA A 113 0.81 16.43 -14.38
C ALA A 113 0.24 15.04 -14.07
N TRP A 114 -1.09 14.95 -13.93
CA TRP A 114 -1.88 13.74 -13.69
C TRP A 114 -1.66 13.07 -12.32
N GLU A 115 -0.89 13.70 -11.42
CA GLU A 115 -0.76 13.24 -10.05
C GLU A 115 -1.93 13.75 -9.19
N GLN A 116 -2.26 12.96 -8.15
CA GLN A 116 -3.38 13.24 -7.23
C GLN A 116 -2.91 13.16 -5.77
N PRO A 117 -2.12 14.15 -5.30
CA PRO A 117 -1.50 14.09 -3.97
C PRO A 117 -2.48 14.19 -2.79
N ASP A 118 -3.69 14.69 -3.02
CA ASP A 118 -4.66 14.97 -1.94
C ASP A 118 -4.98 13.73 -1.11
N THR A 119 -5.20 12.58 -1.76
CA THR A 119 -5.54 11.34 -1.07
C THR A 119 -4.34 10.75 -0.33
N THR A 120 -3.13 10.99 -0.82
CA THR A 120 -1.87 10.68 -0.13
C THR A 120 -1.72 11.51 1.13
N TRP A 121 -2.03 12.82 1.08
CA TRP A 121 -2.09 13.68 2.25
C TRP A 121 -3.13 13.24 3.28
N MET A 122 -4.30 12.79 2.83
CA MET A 122 -5.34 12.26 3.72
C MET A 122 -4.84 11.04 4.49
N LEU A 123 -4.22 10.07 3.83
CA LEU A 123 -3.62 8.90 4.48
C LEU A 123 -2.50 9.29 5.44
N LYS A 124 -1.62 10.22 5.06
CA LYS A 124 -0.56 10.71 5.94
C LYS A 124 -1.11 11.18 7.27
N ARG A 125 -2.13 12.05 7.27
CA ARG A 125 -2.76 12.56 8.48
C ARG A 125 -3.38 11.45 9.34
N ILE A 126 -3.98 10.43 8.72
CA ILE A 126 -4.56 9.30 9.43
C ILE A 126 -3.46 8.47 10.09
N PHE A 127 -2.36 8.18 9.39
CA PHE A 127 -1.24 7.43 9.95
C PHE A 127 -0.56 8.19 11.09
N GLU A 128 -0.34 9.49 10.95
CA GLU A 128 0.20 10.35 11.99
C GLU A 128 -0.69 10.33 13.24
N ALA A 129 -2.01 10.51 13.06
CA ALA A 129 -2.97 10.49 14.17
C ALA A 129 -3.02 9.14 14.91
N LYS A 130 -2.75 8.04 14.21
CA LYS A 130 -2.76 6.67 14.78
C LYS A 130 -1.36 6.16 15.19
N ASN A 131 -0.33 7.00 15.08
CA ASN A 131 1.06 6.61 15.35
C ASN A 131 1.52 5.39 14.53
N ILE A 132 1.17 5.36 13.25
CA ILE A 132 1.63 4.35 12.30
C ILE A 132 2.78 4.95 11.49
N PRO A 133 4.02 4.40 11.57
CA PRO A 133 5.22 5.00 10.98
C PRO A 133 5.36 4.71 9.47
N VAL A 134 4.38 5.09 8.68
CA VAL A 134 4.47 5.00 7.22
C VAL A 134 5.28 6.20 6.70
N TRP A 135 6.27 5.95 5.87
CA TRP A 135 6.96 7.02 5.17
C TRP A 135 6.10 7.52 4.01
N VAL A 136 5.39 8.61 4.26
CA VAL A 136 4.62 9.28 3.20
C VAL A 136 5.43 10.44 2.64
N ASP A 137 5.75 10.37 1.36
CA ASP A 137 6.62 11.32 0.67
C ASP A 137 5.94 11.96 -0.55
N LEU A 138 6.19 13.25 -0.74
CA LEU A 138 5.68 13.99 -1.89
C LEU A 138 6.85 14.57 -2.68
N TRP A 139 6.99 14.14 -3.93
CA TRP A 139 8.00 14.64 -4.83
C TRP A 139 7.54 15.94 -5.52
N GLY A 140 8.46 16.60 -6.20
CA GLY A 140 8.26 17.93 -6.76
C GLY A 140 7.14 18.05 -7.79
N HIS A 141 6.84 19.31 -8.18
CA HIS A 141 5.84 19.63 -9.19
C HIS A 141 6.25 19.25 -10.64
N ASP A 142 7.49 18.89 -10.85
CA ASP A 142 8.03 18.33 -12.09
C ASP A 142 7.79 16.82 -12.22
N VAL A 143 7.41 16.15 -11.12
CA VAL A 143 7.17 14.70 -11.06
C VAL A 143 5.77 14.39 -11.53
N LYS A 144 5.68 13.72 -12.67
CA LYS A 144 4.44 13.40 -13.37
C LYS A 144 4.03 11.95 -13.12
N HIS A 145 2.77 11.65 -13.38
CA HIS A 145 2.18 10.31 -13.34
C HIS A 145 2.69 9.46 -14.53
N ASP A 146 3.95 9.00 -14.43
CA ASP A 146 4.65 8.37 -15.54
C ASP A 146 5.69 7.34 -15.06
N TRP A 147 5.96 6.35 -15.90
CA TRP A 147 6.93 5.28 -15.66
C TRP A 147 8.35 5.77 -15.38
N ASP A 148 8.81 6.83 -16.06
CA ASP A 148 10.14 7.39 -15.84
C ASP A 148 10.36 7.83 -14.39
N TRP A 149 9.30 8.34 -13.72
CA TRP A 149 9.33 8.72 -12.34
C TRP A 149 9.18 7.51 -11.42
N TRP A 150 8.29 6.58 -11.73
CA TRP A 150 8.11 5.37 -10.93
C TRP A 150 9.37 4.49 -10.91
N TYR A 151 10.16 4.41 -11.99
CA TYR A 151 11.46 3.74 -11.97
C TYR A 151 12.45 4.42 -11.01
N LYS A 152 12.54 5.75 -11.03
CA LYS A 152 13.40 6.52 -10.11
C LYS A 152 12.96 6.35 -8.66
N GLN A 153 11.66 6.47 -8.38
CA GLN A 153 11.08 6.30 -7.06
C GLN A 153 11.29 4.86 -6.53
N THR A 154 11.07 3.86 -7.37
CA THR A 154 11.33 2.47 -7.01
C THR A 154 12.79 2.25 -6.63
N ALA A 155 13.73 2.73 -7.43
CA ALA A 155 15.16 2.63 -7.14
C ALA A 155 15.54 3.37 -5.84
N TYR A 156 14.88 4.48 -5.54
CA TYR A 156 15.12 5.28 -4.34
C TYR A 156 14.59 4.59 -3.06
N TYR A 157 13.38 4.01 -3.10
CA TYR A 157 12.74 3.45 -1.90
C TYR A 157 13.04 1.97 -1.64
N MET A 158 13.37 1.18 -2.67
CA MET A 158 13.63 -0.26 -2.50
C MET A 158 14.71 -0.59 -1.47
N PRO A 159 15.85 0.12 -1.38
CA PRO A 159 16.83 -0.14 -0.33
C PRO A 159 16.27 0.04 1.09
N TYR A 160 15.35 0.99 1.29
CA TYR A 160 14.70 1.18 2.58
C TYR A 160 13.72 0.05 2.89
N ILE A 161 12.94 -0.37 1.91
CA ILE A 161 11.92 -1.44 2.08
C ILE A 161 12.58 -2.80 2.35
N LEU A 162 13.67 -3.11 1.64
CA LEU A 162 14.35 -4.41 1.71
C LEU A 162 15.39 -4.52 2.84
N GLY A 163 15.96 -3.40 3.25
CA GLY A 163 17.01 -3.35 4.26
C GLY A 163 16.52 -3.20 5.63
#